data_c6934a49f337fb137564c02e6d97ee98
#
_entry.id   c6934a49f337fb137564c02e6d97ee98
#
_cell.length_a   1.000
_cell.length_b   1.000
_cell.length_c   1.000
_cell.angle_alpha   90.00
_cell.angle_beta   90.00
_cell.angle_gamma   90.00
#
_symmetry.space_group_name_H-M   'P 1'
#
loop_
_entity.id
_entity.type
_entity.pdbx_description
1 polymer ?
#
loop_
_entity_poly.entity_id
_entity_poly.type
_entity_poly.pdbx_seq_one_letter_code
_entity_poly.pdbx_strand_id
1 'polypeptide(L)'
;MIPFSHCIRNLLRRPGQSCQLIAGSCVVVLLVMTAASMNHAMKQTLGNTGDPLNTIIVGAGSEESVERSEVKQGVAEIIGSSISGIRQIMDKPSLSPEIHFNGMLSTQDGKSSQALIRGVQHVALWVHQRVRILEGRFPNPGEIMVGRLAHKKLGFNRSQLQIGQILVFNGEELIISGIFDAIGTVLEAEVWVPLQDLMTYTQRENLSCVVVTLDEARSFGDLDAFTKRRLDLELVAIQETEYYTKLSTFYKPIRWMAWICAFLLSIGALFGGLNALYASFSSRIQEFGAIQAIGFNRWKILFSLIVESSITGLIGSLLAFGIVVLILQGITVPFSIGVFVLNFTQIILALGAGTGLVLGVIGGLPPAWNCLRPSLPETLRAA
;
A
#
# COMPACT_ATOMS: atom_id res chain seq x y z
N MET A 1 41.43 -20.53 -7.35
CA MET A 1 40.47 -19.51 -6.97
C MET A 1 41.15 -18.56 -6.00
N ILE A 2 40.95 -17.26 -6.17
CA ILE A 2 41.40 -16.28 -5.17
C ILE A 2 40.57 -16.54 -3.90
N PRO A 3 41.19 -16.65 -2.70
CA PRO A 3 40.46 -16.98 -1.47
C PRO A 3 39.39 -15.93 -1.15
N PHE A 4 38.21 -16.37 -0.73
CA PHE A 4 37.09 -15.49 -0.34
C PHE A 4 37.47 -14.52 0.79
N SER A 5 38.37 -14.95 1.68
CA SER A 5 38.96 -14.11 2.72
C SER A 5 39.71 -12.88 2.19
N HIS A 6 40.22 -12.94 0.94
CA HIS A 6 40.89 -11.81 0.29
C HIS A 6 39.89 -10.69 -0.03
N CYS A 7 38.70 -11.02 -0.53
CA CYS A 7 37.65 -10.05 -0.83
C CYS A 7 37.21 -9.30 0.44
N ILE A 8 36.96 -10.02 1.54
CA ILE A 8 36.56 -9.39 2.82
C ILE A 8 37.67 -8.48 3.37
N ARG A 9 38.92 -8.92 3.29
CA ARG A 9 40.07 -8.13 3.78
C ARG A 9 40.29 -6.84 2.99
N ASN A 10 39.94 -6.86 1.68
CA ASN A 10 40.02 -5.69 0.83
C ASN A 10 38.97 -4.64 1.18
N LEU A 11 37.74 -5.08 1.50
CA LEU A 11 36.66 -4.19 1.95
C LEU A 11 37.06 -3.42 3.23
N LEU A 12 37.76 -4.07 4.14
CA LEU A 12 38.23 -3.46 5.40
C LEU A 12 39.44 -2.53 5.23
N ARG A 13 40.23 -2.70 4.15
CA ARG A 13 41.39 -1.84 3.88
C ARG A 13 41.06 -0.42 3.42
N ARG A 14 39.84 -0.23 2.81
CA ARG A 14 39.36 1.05 2.27
C ARG A 14 37.97 1.38 2.77
N PRO A 15 37.82 1.68 4.08
CA PRO A 15 36.49 1.80 4.69
C PRO A 15 35.62 2.89 4.08
N GLY A 16 36.20 4.03 3.65
CA GLY A 16 35.42 5.12 3.05
C GLY A 16 34.73 4.75 1.74
N GLN A 17 35.44 4.09 0.81
CA GLN A 17 34.86 3.65 -0.46
C GLN A 17 33.86 2.52 -0.27
N SER A 18 34.17 1.55 0.59
CA SER A 18 33.25 0.45 0.92
C SER A 18 31.98 0.98 1.59
N CYS A 19 32.09 1.95 2.51
CA CYS A 19 30.94 2.57 3.18
C CYS A 19 30.05 3.31 2.18
N GLN A 20 30.62 4.05 1.22
CA GLN A 20 29.86 4.75 0.18
C GLN A 20 29.08 3.76 -0.71
N LEU A 21 29.70 2.64 -1.12
CA LEU A 21 29.05 1.60 -1.92
C LEU A 21 27.92 0.92 -1.15
N ILE A 22 28.19 0.55 0.10
CA ILE A 22 27.20 -0.08 1.00
C ILE A 22 26.02 0.88 1.24
N ALA A 23 26.29 2.15 1.54
CA ALA A 23 25.23 3.15 1.75
C ALA A 23 24.40 3.38 0.48
N GLY A 24 25.05 3.50 -0.70
CA GLY A 24 24.37 3.64 -1.97
C GLY A 24 23.45 2.44 -2.27
N SER A 25 23.95 1.22 -2.13
CA SER A 25 23.14 0.01 -2.34
C SER A 25 22.02 -0.11 -1.30
N CYS A 26 22.27 0.26 -0.03
CA CYS A 26 21.25 0.28 1.02
C CYS A 26 20.07 1.22 0.65
N VAL A 27 20.35 2.43 0.22
CA VAL A 27 19.32 3.40 -0.19
C VAL A 27 18.49 2.88 -1.35
N VAL A 28 19.13 2.33 -2.39
CA VAL A 28 18.41 1.77 -3.54
C VAL A 28 17.51 0.62 -3.12
N VAL A 29 18.03 -0.31 -2.34
CA VAL A 29 17.27 -1.48 -1.86
C VAL A 29 16.10 -1.02 -0.99
N LEU A 30 16.28 -0.04 -0.10
CA LEU A 30 15.21 0.56 0.69
C LEU A 30 14.11 1.13 -0.19
N LEU A 31 14.44 1.89 -1.22
CA LEU A 31 13.47 2.50 -2.14
C LEU A 31 12.68 1.43 -2.87
N VAL A 32 13.36 0.43 -3.43
CA VAL A 32 12.71 -0.68 -4.16
C VAL A 32 11.78 -1.48 -3.23
N MET A 33 12.24 -1.79 -2.01
CA MET A 33 11.42 -2.53 -1.04
C MET A 33 10.22 -1.71 -0.58
N THR A 34 10.37 -0.41 -0.35
CA THR A 34 9.27 0.48 0.05
C THR A 34 8.24 0.63 -1.06
N ALA A 35 8.67 0.82 -2.32
CA ALA A 35 7.77 0.87 -3.47
C ALA A 35 7.02 -0.45 -3.67
N ALA A 36 7.70 -1.59 -3.50
CA ALA A 36 7.09 -2.91 -3.58
C ALA A 36 6.08 -3.15 -2.46
N SER A 37 6.43 -2.78 -1.22
CA SER A 37 5.55 -2.90 -0.04
C SER A 37 4.30 -2.03 -0.20
N MET A 38 4.45 -0.79 -0.65
CA MET A 38 3.33 0.12 -0.92
C MET A 38 2.37 -0.44 -1.98
N ASN A 39 2.92 -0.94 -3.10
CA ASN A 39 2.12 -1.56 -4.15
C ASN A 39 1.38 -2.81 -3.65
N HIS A 40 2.05 -3.63 -2.83
CA HIS A 40 1.45 -4.82 -2.22
C HIS A 40 0.34 -4.45 -1.24
N ALA A 41 0.59 -3.50 -0.33
CA ALA A 41 -0.37 -3.02 0.65
C ALA A 41 -1.66 -2.48 -0.01
N MET A 42 -1.52 -1.62 -1.04
CA MET A 42 -2.69 -1.10 -1.78
C MET A 42 -3.52 -2.22 -2.41
N LYS A 43 -2.86 -3.15 -3.12
CA LYS A 43 -3.58 -4.27 -3.75
C LYS A 43 -4.26 -5.16 -2.73
N GLN A 44 -3.58 -5.46 -1.63
CA GLN A 44 -4.10 -6.33 -0.58
C GLN A 44 -5.28 -5.68 0.14
N THR A 45 -5.16 -4.42 0.56
CA THR A 45 -6.23 -3.72 1.29
C THR A 45 -7.47 -3.57 0.43
N LEU A 46 -7.33 -3.13 -0.84
CA LEU A 46 -8.48 -3.00 -1.75
C LEU A 46 -9.08 -4.36 -2.11
N GLY A 47 -8.26 -5.36 -2.38
CA GLY A 47 -8.74 -6.72 -2.67
C GLY A 47 -9.41 -7.39 -1.46
N ASN A 48 -8.97 -7.07 -0.25
CA ASN A 48 -9.60 -7.58 0.97
C ASN A 48 -10.90 -6.86 1.32
N THR A 49 -11.13 -5.64 0.83
CA THR A 49 -12.32 -4.86 1.18
C THR A 49 -13.57 -5.43 0.52
N GLY A 50 -13.49 -5.82 -0.74
CA GLY A 50 -14.65 -6.39 -1.45
C GLY A 50 -15.01 -7.80 -0.98
N ASP A 51 -16.29 -8.02 -0.71
CA ASP A 51 -16.86 -9.34 -0.48
C ASP A 51 -17.46 -9.89 -1.79
N PRO A 52 -17.17 -11.14 -2.19
CA PRO A 52 -17.69 -11.70 -3.43
C PRO A 52 -19.22 -11.92 -3.45
N LEU A 53 -19.84 -11.94 -2.28
CA LEU A 53 -21.29 -12.07 -2.15
C LEU A 53 -22.00 -10.72 -2.04
N ASN A 54 -21.27 -9.62 -1.88
CA ASN A 54 -21.84 -8.30 -1.80
C ASN A 54 -21.97 -7.67 -3.20
N THR A 55 -23.06 -6.97 -3.40
CA THR A 55 -23.33 -6.16 -4.59
C THR A 55 -23.68 -4.75 -4.16
N ILE A 56 -23.01 -3.77 -4.74
CA ILE A 56 -23.27 -2.34 -4.53
C ILE A 56 -24.18 -1.89 -5.65
N ILE A 57 -25.31 -1.29 -5.29
CA ILE A 57 -26.27 -0.70 -6.23
C ILE A 57 -26.12 0.81 -6.14
N VAL A 58 -25.81 1.42 -7.27
CA VAL A 58 -25.57 2.86 -7.42
C VAL A 58 -26.49 3.46 -8.47
N GLY A 59 -26.62 4.77 -8.49
CA GLY A 59 -27.29 5.48 -9.59
C GLY A 59 -26.48 5.35 -10.89
N ALA A 60 -27.18 5.23 -12.01
CA ALA A 60 -26.57 5.11 -13.33
C ALA A 60 -25.64 6.31 -13.63
N GLY A 61 -24.44 6.01 -14.17
CA GLY A 61 -23.40 7.02 -14.43
C GLY A 61 -22.51 7.35 -13.23
N SER A 62 -22.71 6.67 -12.09
CA SER A 62 -21.91 6.87 -10.86
C SER A 62 -21.09 5.65 -10.46
N GLU A 63 -20.83 4.74 -11.41
CA GLU A 63 -20.14 3.47 -11.16
C GLU A 63 -18.69 3.62 -10.68
N GLU A 64 -18.09 4.79 -10.94
CA GLU A 64 -16.70 5.08 -10.52
C GLU A 64 -16.60 5.73 -9.14
N SER A 65 -17.69 6.30 -8.61
CA SER A 65 -17.68 7.03 -7.34
C SER A 65 -19.01 6.92 -6.61
N VAL A 66 -19.08 6.01 -5.64
CA VAL A 66 -20.24 5.84 -4.76
C VAL A 66 -20.61 7.13 -4.01
N GLU A 67 -19.63 7.98 -3.69
CA GLU A 67 -19.86 9.25 -2.97
C GLU A 67 -20.70 10.25 -3.77
N ARG A 68 -20.62 10.19 -5.11
CA ARG A 68 -21.36 11.06 -6.03
C ARG A 68 -22.68 10.45 -6.50
N SER A 69 -22.91 9.20 -6.17
CA SER A 69 -24.10 8.48 -6.56
C SER A 69 -25.32 8.97 -5.79
N GLU A 70 -26.47 8.92 -6.46
CA GLU A 70 -27.76 9.26 -5.90
C GLU A 70 -28.76 8.12 -6.17
N VAL A 71 -29.24 7.51 -5.10
CA VAL A 71 -30.23 6.43 -5.10
C VAL A 71 -31.39 6.85 -4.22
N LYS A 72 -32.61 6.83 -4.75
CA LYS A 72 -33.82 7.20 -4.00
C LYS A 72 -34.01 6.31 -2.77
N GLN A 73 -34.46 6.87 -1.65
CA GLN A 73 -34.62 6.12 -0.38
C GLN A 73 -35.45 4.84 -0.51
N GLY A 74 -36.57 4.86 -1.19
CA GLY A 74 -37.49 3.69 -1.35
C GLY A 74 -36.93 2.54 -2.21
N VAL A 75 -35.74 2.73 -2.82
CA VAL A 75 -35.14 1.67 -3.66
C VAL A 75 -34.72 0.47 -2.82
N ALA A 76 -34.30 0.68 -1.59
CA ALA A 76 -33.88 -0.39 -0.68
C ALA A 76 -35.04 -1.39 -0.43
N GLU A 77 -36.24 -0.87 -0.13
CA GLU A 77 -37.42 -1.70 0.11
C GLU A 77 -37.90 -2.41 -1.19
N ILE A 78 -37.84 -1.72 -2.34
CA ILE A 78 -38.20 -2.31 -3.62
C ILE A 78 -37.26 -3.49 -3.94
N ILE A 79 -35.97 -3.36 -3.75
CA ILE A 79 -35.01 -4.44 -4.00
C ILE A 79 -35.24 -5.59 -3.01
N GLY A 80 -35.39 -5.29 -1.72
CA GLY A 80 -35.61 -6.29 -0.68
C GLY A 80 -36.87 -7.14 -0.89
N SER A 81 -37.90 -6.56 -1.49
CA SER A 81 -39.16 -7.27 -1.80
C SER A 81 -39.19 -7.97 -3.18
N SER A 82 -38.33 -7.52 -4.12
CA SER A 82 -38.36 -7.99 -5.50
C SER A 82 -37.36 -9.11 -5.81
N ILE A 83 -36.29 -9.22 -5.03
CA ILE A 83 -35.18 -10.14 -5.28
C ILE A 83 -35.17 -11.26 -4.23
N SER A 84 -35.36 -12.51 -4.69
CA SER A 84 -35.42 -13.69 -3.83
C SER A 84 -34.02 -14.23 -3.42
N GLY A 85 -32.96 -13.83 -4.13
CA GLY A 85 -31.56 -14.29 -3.87
C GLY A 85 -30.78 -13.45 -2.87
N ILE A 86 -31.44 -12.59 -2.10
CA ILE A 86 -30.83 -11.80 -1.03
C ILE A 86 -30.76 -12.65 0.25
N ARG A 87 -29.58 -12.68 0.87
CA ARG A 87 -29.37 -13.37 2.15
C ARG A 87 -30.34 -12.85 3.22
N GLN A 88 -31.01 -13.77 3.90
CA GLN A 88 -31.87 -13.45 5.01
C GLN A 88 -31.17 -13.70 6.35
N ILE A 89 -31.24 -12.75 7.25
CA ILE A 89 -30.75 -12.86 8.63
C ILE A 89 -31.89 -12.47 9.57
N MET A 90 -32.33 -13.37 10.43
CA MET A 90 -33.49 -13.16 11.32
C MET A 90 -34.75 -12.70 10.56
N ASP A 91 -35.07 -13.35 9.44
CA ASP A 91 -36.17 -13.05 8.55
C ASP A 91 -36.16 -11.63 7.94
N LYS A 92 -35.00 -10.97 7.92
CA LYS A 92 -34.79 -9.68 7.30
C LYS A 92 -33.75 -9.79 6.19
N PRO A 93 -33.92 -9.09 5.07
CA PRO A 93 -32.93 -9.09 4.00
C PRO A 93 -31.65 -8.39 4.45
N SER A 94 -30.50 -9.00 4.15
CA SER A 94 -29.18 -8.42 4.38
C SER A 94 -28.88 -7.33 3.34
N LEU A 95 -29.46 -6.16 3.58
CA LEU A 95 -29.49 -5.02 2.68
C LEU A 95 -29.25 -3.75 3.49
N SER A 96 -28.19 -3.02 3.16
CA SER A 96 -27.76 -1.78 3.83
C SER A 96 -27.90 -0.57 2.91
N PRO A 97 -28.87 0.32 3.16
CA PRO A 97 -28.87 1.64 2.55
C PRO A 97 -27.77 2.49 3.16
N GLU A 98 -26.96 3.16 2.34
CA GLU A 98 -25.77 3.85 2.81
C GLU A 98 -25.58 5.22 2.13
N ILE A 99 -25.01 6.15 2.88
CA ILE A 99 -24.49 7.42 2.36
C ILE A 99 -22.99 7.46 2.60
N HIS A 100 -22.24 7.72 1.55
CA HIS A 100 -20.80 7.98 1.61
C HIS A 100 -20.58 9.48 1.43
N PHE A 101 -19.97 10.11 2.40
CA PHE A 101 -19.75 11.56 2.38
C PHE A 101 -18.32 11.90 2.80
N ASN A 102 -17.64 12.68 1.97
CA ASN A 102 -16.33 13.24 2.31
C ASN A 102 -16.53 14.58 2.99
N GLY A 103 -16.32 14.64 4.30
CA GLY A 103 -16.52 15.82 5.10
C GLY A 103 -15.34 16.17 5.98
N MET A 104 -15.36 17.39 6.52
CA MET A 104 -14.37 17.85 7.50
C MET A 104 -14.83 17.48 8.89
N LEU A 105 -14.04 16.68 9.59
CA LEU A 105 -14.20 16.41 11.02
C LEU A 105 -13.21 17.25 11.81
N SER A 106 -13.67 17.86 12.87
CA SER A 106 -12.85 18.68 13.76
C SER A 106 -12.87 18.12 15.18
N THR A 107 -11.73 18.20 15.86
CA THR A 107 -11.65 17.95 17.30
C THR A 107 -12.01 19.22 18.07
N GLN A 108 -12.33 19.09 19.36
CA GLN A 108 -12.58 20.25 20.23
C GLN A 108 -11.37 21.21 20.31
N ASP A 109 -10.16 20.70 20.11
CA ASP A 109 -8.91 21.49 20.06
C ASP A 109 -8.76 22.30 18.76
N GLY A 110 -9.75 22.26 17.84
CA GLY A 110 -9.74 23.00 16.58
C GLY A 110 -8.92 22.35 15.45
N LYS A 111 -8.38 21.14 15.63
CA LYS A 111 -7.76 20.39 14.52
C LYS A 111 -8.85 19.86 13.60
N SER A 112 -8.73 20.10 12.31
CA SER A 112 -9.67 19.63 11.30
C SER A 112 -8.98 18.70 10.29
N SER A 113 -9.68 17.68 9.84
CA SER A 113 -9.18 16.74 8.82
C SER A 113 -10.32 16.18 7.99
N GLN A 114 -10.02 15.85 6.74
CA GLN A 114 -10.99 15.23 5.83
C GLN A 114 -11.19 13.76 6.18
N ALA A 115 -12.44 13.38 6.38
CA ALA A 115 -12.87 12.01 6.68
C ALA A 115 -13.83 11.48 5.62
N LEU A 116 -13.78 10.20 5.35
CA LEU A 116 -14.89 9.48 4.74
C LEU A 116 -15.86 9.09 5.86
N ILE A 117 -17.03 9.71 5.82
CA ILE A 117 -18.11 9.47 6.78
C ILE A 117 -19.16 8.62 6.08
N ARG A 118 -19.49 7.50 6.72
CA ARG A 118 -20.50 6.57 6.20
C ARG A 118 -21.74 6.62 7.08
N GLY A 119 -22.86 7.00 6.49
CA GLY A 119 -24.19 6.91 7.11
C GLY A 119 -24.72 5.49 6.96
N VAL A 120 -24.97 4.81 8.07
CA VAL A 120 -25.36 3.40 8.08
C VAL A 120 -26.51 3.12 9.06
N GLN A 121 -27.21 2.03 8.82
CA GLN A 121 -28.12 1.41 9.77
C GLN A 121 -27.46 0.20 10.46
N HIS A 122 -28.05 -0.32 11.51
CA HIS A 122 -27.50 -1.48 12.24
C HIS A 122 -27.31 -2.72 11.33
N VAL A 123 -28.14 -2.85 10.29
CA VAL A 123 -28.04 -3.92 9.30
C VAL A 123 -26.69 -3.92 8.54
N ALA A 124 -25.99 -2.80 8.48
CA ALA A 124 -24.66 -2.71 7.88
C ALA A 124 -23.65 -3.71 8.47
N LEU A 125 -23.79 -4.06 9.76
CA LEU A 125 -22.97 -5.09 10.41
C LEU A 125 -23.21 -6.51 9.86
N TRP A 126 -24.38 -6.75 9.23
CA TRP A 126 -24.68 -8.03 8.59
C TRP A 126 -24.11 -8.09 7.16
N VAL A 127 -24.09 -6.95 6.49
CA VAL A 127 -23.57 -6.80 5.12
C VAL A 127 -22.05 -6.76 5.15
N HIS A 128 -21.46 -5.89 5.98
CA HIS A 128 -20.00 -5.75 6.13
C HIS A 128 -19.47 -6.70 7.21
N GLN A 129 -19.46 -8.00 6.94
CA GLN A 129 -19.13 -9.06 7.92
C GLN A 129 -17.72 -8.96 8.51
N ARG A 130 -16.82 -8.21 7.87
CA ARG A 130 -15.47 -7.95 8.39
C ARG A 130 -15.44 -6.88 9.47
N VAL A 131 -16.50 -6.08 9.58
CA VAL A 131 -16.62 -5.05 10.61
C VAL A 131 -17.02 -5.70 11.92
N ARG A 132 -16.21 -5.48 12.96
CA ARG A 132 -16.46 -5.96 14.32
C ARG A 132 -16.29 -4.81 15.28
N ILE A 133 -17.24 -4.64 16.18
CA ILE A 133 -17.12 -3.66 17.27
C ILE A 133 -16.10 -4.20 18.26
N LEU A 134 -15.00 -3.45 18.47
CA LEU A 134 -13.95 -3.79 19.43
C LEU A 134 -14.29 -3.30 20.82
N GLU A 135 -14.74 -2.05 20.91
CA GLU A 135 -15.05 -1.37 22.17
C GLU A 135 -16.32 -0.55 21.99
N GLY A 136 -17.12 -0.45 23.02
CA GLY A 136 -18.36 0.33 22.99
C GLY A 136 -19.51 -0.38 22.27
N ARG A 137 -20.29 0.39 21.49
CA ARG A 137 -21.51 -0.07 20.84
C ARG A 137 -21.76 0.64 19.51
N PHE A 138 -22.72 0.15 18.73
CA PHE A 138 -23.22 0.82 17.53
C PHE A 138 -23.81 2.19 17.91
N PRO A 139 -23.57 3.25 17.09
CA PRO A 139 -23.98 4.61 17.42
C PRO A 139 -25.50 4.79 17.40
N ASN A 140 -26.01 5.50 18.41
CA ASN A 140 -27.35 6.07 18.44
C ASN A 140 -27.35 7.48 17.79
N PRO A 141 -28.52 8.10 17.58
CA PRO A 141 -28.58 9.49 17.13
C PRO A 141 -27.71 10.43 17.97
N GLY A 142 -26.92 11.27 17.28
CA GLY A 142 -25.93 12.16 17.92
C GLY A 142 -24.61 11.49 18.29
N GLU A 143 -24.43 10.24 17.95
CA GLU A 143 -23.21 9.47 18.23
C GLU A 143 -22.53 9.00 16.95
N ILE A 144 -21.26 8.65 17.07
CA ILE A 144 -20.46 8.09 15.96
C ILE A 144 -19.65 6.89 16.41
N MET A 145 -19.29 6.03 15.47
CA MET A 145 -18.36 4.94 15.64
C MET A 145 -17.17 5.15 14.72
N VAL A 146 -15.96 4.99 15.24
CA VAL A 146 -14.72 5.25 14.50
C VAL A 146 -13.95 3.96 14.21
N GLY A 147 -13.42 3.85 13.01
CA GLY A 147 -12.53 2.74 12.66
C GLY A 147 -11.21 2.82 13.42
N ARG A 148 -10.62 1.68 13.74
CA ARG A 148 -9.37 1.57 14.51
C ARG A 148 -8.22 2.39 13.92
N LEU A 149 -8.15 2.52 12.59
CA LEU A 149 -7.13 3.30 11.89
C LEU A 149 -7.58 4.72 11.51
N ALA A 150 -8.79 5.14 11.92
CA ALA A 150 -9.28 6.49 11.64
C ALA A 150 -8.33 7.58 12.18
N HIS A 151 -7.72 7.36 13.36
CA HIS A 151 -6.73 8.29 13.93
C HIS A 151 -5.52 8.51 12.99
N LYS A 152 -5.07 7.48 12.27
CA LYS A 152 -3.98 7.58 11.29
C LYS A 152 -4.42 8.31 10.02
N LYS A 153 -5.67 8.07 9.58
CA LYS A 153 -6.26 8.73 8.42
C LYS A 153 -6.42 10.23 8.67
N LEU A 154 -6.97 10.59 9.84
CA LEU A 154 -7.28 11.96 10.22
C LEU A 154 -6.05 12.72 10.74
N GLY A 155 -4.97 12.04 11.09
CA GLY A 155 -3.80 12.68 11.71
C GLY A 155 -4.07 13.17 13.13
N PHE A 156 -5.11 12.62 13.80
CA PHE A 156 -5.44 12.91 15.18
C PHE A 156 -4.69 12.00 16.14
N ASN A 157 -4.51 12.42 17.37
CA ASN A 157 -3.96 11.57 18.40
C ASN A 157 -4.98 10.47 18.76
N ARG A 158 -4.51 9.27 19.08
CA ARG A 158 -5.39 8.17 19.47
C ARG A 158 -6.26 8.52 20.69
N SER A 159 -5.78 9.36 21.60
CA SER A 159 -6.54 9.84 22.76
C SER A 159 -7.75 10.72 22.41
N GLN A 160 -7.71 11.40 21.24
CA GLN A 160 -8.81 12.25 20.75
C GLN A 160 -9.92 11.44 20.07
N LEU A 161 -9.69 10.16 19.78
CA LEU A 161 -10.68 9.25 19.16
C LEU A 161 -11.07 8.10 20.11
N GLN A 162 -11.02 8.30 21.41
CA GLN A 162 -11.50 7.35 22.39
C GLN A 162 -13.01 7.51 22.64
N ILE A 163 -13.63 6.47 23.16
CA ILE A 163 -15.05 6.50 23.55
C ILE A 163 -15.31 7.65 24.53
N GLY A 164 -16.38 8.40 24.29
CA GLY A 164 -16.77 9.56 25.07
C GLY A 164 -16.14 10.87 24.61
N GLN A 165 -15.17 10.87 23.68
CA GLN A 165 -14.64 12.08 23.08
C GLN A 165 -15.63 12.64 22.05
N ILE A 166 -15.54 13.95 21.80
CA ILE A 166 -16.45 14.67 20.91
C ILE A 166 -15.69 15.07 19.65
N LEU A 167 -16.31 14.79 18.50
CA LEU A 167 -15.90 15.35 17.19
C LEU A 167 -17.00 16.27 16.69
N VAL A 168 -16.61 17.30 15.95
CA VAL A 168 -17.53 18.27 15.36
C VAL A 168 -17.62 18.03 13.85
N PHE A 169 -18.84 17.89 13.34
CA PHE A 169 -19.15 17.76 11.92
C PHE A 169 -20.26 18.72 11.53
N ASN A 170 -19.99 19.64 10.58
CA ASN A 170 -20.95 20.67 10.11
C ASN A 170 -21.59 21.50 11.23
N GLY A 171 -20.87 21.70 12.35
CA GLY A 171 -21.36 22.45 13.50
C GLY A 171 -22.06 21.60 14.57
N GLU A 172 -22.30 20.33 14.31
CA GLU A 172 -22.90 19.38 15.24
C GLU A 172 -21.83 18.63 16.04
N GLU A 173 -22.05 18.50 17.34
CA GLU A 173 -21.19 17.75 18.24
C GLU A 173 -21.61 16.27 18.28
N LEU A 174 -20.69 15.38 17.94
CA LEU A 174 -20.91 13.95 17.84
C LEU A 174 -20.05 13.20 18.86
N ILE A 175 -20.66 12.39 19.71
CA ILE A 175 -19.96 11.64 20.74
C ILE A 175 -19.51 10.28 20.18
N ILE A 176 -18.25 9.91 20.40
CA ILE A 176 -17.74 8.58 20.01
C ILE A 176 -18.31 7.54 20.95
N SER A 177 -19.18 6.67 20.44
CA SER A 177 -19.85 5.58 21.18
C SER A 177 -19.17 4.23 21.02
N GLY A 178 -18.34 4.07 19.98
CA GLY A 178 -17.68 2.81 19.72
C GLY A 178 -16.49 2.91 18.79
N ILE A 179 -15.64 1.90 18.87
CA ILE A 179 -14.49 1.70 18.00
C ILE A 179 -14.67 0.35 17.32
N PHE A 180 -14.55 0.32 16.00
CA PHE A 180 -14.65 -0.90 15.23
C PHE A 180 -13.35 -1.26 14.52
N ASP A 181 -13.23 -2.54 14.22
CA ASP A 181 -12.16 -3.11 13.40
C ASP A 181 -12.73 -3.71 12.12
N ALA A 182 -11.94 -3.65 11.06
CA ALA A 182 -12.24 -4.27 9.77
C ALA A 182 -10.92 -4.69 9.10
N ILE A 183 -10.18 -5.54 9.78
CA ILE A 183 -8.76 -5.84 9.54
C ILE A 183 -8.41 -5.97 8.07
N GLY A 184 -7.50 -5.09 7.64
CA GLY A 184 -6.92 -5.09 6.30
C GLY A 184 -7.85 -4.60 5.21
N THR A 185 -8.91 -3.86 5.55
CA THR A 185 -9.83 -3.21 4.62
C THR A 185 -9.73 -1.68 4.71
N VAL A 186 -10.29 -0.97 3.74
CA VAL A 186 -10.36 0.50 3.80
C VAL A 186 -11.33 0.99 4.86
N LEU A 187 -12.30 0.17 5.26
CA LEU A 187 -13.32 0.49 6.27
C LEU A 187 -12.70 0.84 7.64
N GLU A 188 -11.53 0.26 7.98
CA GLU A 188 -10.82 0.56 9.22
C GLU A 188 -10.47 2.05 9.42
N ALA A 189 -10.50 2.84 8.36
CA ALA A 189 -10.16 4.26 8.39
C ALA A 189 -11.37 5.19 8.32
N GLU A 190 -12.58 4.63 8.26
CA GLU A 190 -13.83 5.37 8.13
C GLU A 190 -14.42 5.79 9.49
N VAL A 191 -15.38 6.71 9.41
CA VAL A 191 -16.22 7.12 10.54
C VAL A 191 -17.65 6.76 10.17
N TRP A 192 -18.33 6.00 11.04
CA TRP A 192 -19.71 5.56 10.84
C TRP A 192 -20.66 6.34 11.72
N VAL A 193 -21.74 6.82 11.13
CA VAL A 193 -22.78 7.68 11.75
C VAL A 193 -24.14 7.02 11.45
N PRO A 194 -25.16 7.18 12.29
CA PRO A 194 -26.52 6.77 11.94
C PRO A 194 -26.95 7.43 10.61
N LEU A 195 -27.58 6.63 9.72
CA LEU A 195 -27.94 7.07 8.37
C LEU A 195 -28.78 8.37 8.39
N GLN A 196 -29.77 8.46 9.27
CA GLN A 196 -30.68 9.59 9.36
C GLN A 196 -29.95 10.87 9.82
N ASP A 197 -29.00 10.73 10.72
CA ASP A 197 -28.20 11.85 11.21
C ASP A 197 -27.35 12.43 10.07
N LEU A 198 -26.67 11.54 9.31
CA LEU A 198 -25.85 11.98 8.18
C LEU A 198 -26.70 12.66 7.10
N MET A 199 -27.92 12.14 6.82
CA MET A 199 -28.85 12.78 5.90
C MET A 199 -29.19 14.21 6.37
N THR A 200 -29.49 14.37 7.65
CA THR A 200 -29.84 15.65 8.25
C THR A 200 -28.65 16.63 8.21
N TYR A 201 -27.46 16.19 8.65
CA TYR A 201 -26.27 17.06 8.72
C TYR A 201 -25.73 17.47 7.36
N THR A 202 -25.96 16.65 6.33
CA THR A 202 -25.50 16.93 4.96
C THR A 202 -26.63 17.47 4.06
N GLN A 203 -27.86 17.57 4.58
CA GLN A 203 -29.05 17.96 3.83
C GLN A 203 -29.27 17.11 2.56
N ARG A 204 -28.90 15.83 2.61
CA ARG A 204 -29.09 14.89 1.51
C ARG A 204 -30.42 14.16 1.65
N GLU A 205 -31.18 14.13 0.57
CA GLU A 205 -32.44 13.39 0.49
C GLU A 205 -32.26 11.99 -0.07
N ASN A 206 -31.20 11.78 -0.87
CA ASN A 206 -30.91 10.52 -1.55
C ASN A 206 -29.76 9.75 -0.88
N LEU A 207 -29.80 8.43 -0.98
CA LEU A 207 -28.72 7.53 -0.59
C LEU A 207 -27.56 7.63 -1.60
N SER A 208 -26.37 7.27 -1.18
CA SER A 208 -25.25 7.07 -2.12
C SER A 208 -25.34 5.69 -2.79
N CYS A 209 -25.68 4.67 -2.04
CA CYS A 209 -25.81 3.31 -2.57
C CYS A 209 -26.70 2.45 -1.67
N VAL A 210 -27.03 1.29 -2.19
CA VAL A 210 -27.60 0.19 -1.41
C VAL A 210 -26.67 -1.01 -1.57
N VAL A 211 -26.12 -1.52 -0.46
CA VAL A 211 -25.26 -2.70 -0.47
C VAL A 211 -26.10 -3.91 -0.07
N VAL A 212 -26.06 -4.95 -0.90
CA VAL A 212 -26.85 -6.17 -0.73
C VAL A 212 -25.92 -7.36 -0.63
N THR A 213 -26.16 -8.24 0.36
CA THR A 213 -25.47 -9.53 0.43
C THR A 213 -26.34 -10.60 -0.22
N LEU A 214 -25.80 -11.28 -1.22
CA LEU A 214 -26.47 -12.37 -1.92
C LEU A 214 -26.22 -13.71 -1.22
N ASP A 215 -27.16 -14.64 -1.35
CA ASP A 215 -26.97 -16.01 -0.86
C ASP A 215 -25.88 -16.74 -1.63
N GLU A 216 -25.85 -16.54 -2.94
CA GLU A 216 -24.89 -17.14 -3.86
C GLU A 216 -24.44 -16.13 -4.92
N ALA A 217 -23.19 -16.25 -5.37
CA ALA A 217 -22.61 -15.35 -6.38
C ALA A 217 -23.40 -15.37 -7.73
N ARG A 218 -24.05 -16.49 -8.07
CA ARG A 218 -24.90 -16.60 -9.29
C ARG A 218 -26.14 -15.71 -9.23
N SER A 219 -26.65 -15.38 -8.05
CA SER A 219 -27.82 -14.50 -7.86
C SER A 219 -27.54 -13.06 -8.28
N PHE A 220 -26.28 -12.69 -8.54
CA PHE A 220 -25.93 -11.39 -9.13
C PHE A 220 -26.63 -11.16 -10.47
N GLY A 221 -26.77 -12.20 -11.30
CA GLY A 221 -27.42 -12.09 -12.60
C GLY A 221 -28.90 -11.63 -12.52
N ASP A 222 -29.62 -12.08 -11.50
CA ASP A 222 -31.00 -11.68 -11.26
C ASP A 222 -31.11 -10.22 -10.84
N LEU A 223 -30.20 -9.79 -9.96
CA LEU A 223 -30.13 -8.41 -9.51
C LEU A 223 -29.70 -7.44 -10.63
N ASP A 224 -28.70 -7.82 -11.44
CA ASP A 224 -28.25 -7.05 -12.60
C ASP A 224 -29.40 -6.98 -13.68
N ALA A 225 -30.09 -8.06 -13.89
CA ALA A 225 -31.28 -8.07 -14.81
C ALA A 225 -32.42 -7.18 -14.27
N PHE A 226 -32.63 -7.15 -12.96
CA PHE A 226 -33.61 -6.28 -12.33
C PHE A 226 -33.26 -4.80 -12.55
N THR A 227 -32.02 -4.38 -12.25
CA THR A 227 -31.62 -2.99 -12.45
C THR A 227 -31.70 -2.55 -13.90
N LYS A 228 -31.39 -3.43 -14.87
CA LYS A 228 -31.47 -3.16 -16.29
C LYS A 228 -32.92 -3.11 -16.82
N ARG A 229 -33.85 -3.81 -16.18
CA ARG A 229 -35.29 -3.77 -16.56
C ARG A 229 -36.02 -2.57 -15.97
N ARG A 230 -35.61 -2.12 -14.79
CA ARG A 230 -36.24 -1.00 -14.06
C ARG A 230 -35.53 0.32 -14.40
N LEU A 231 -35.65 0.74 -15.66
CA LEU A 231 -35.12 2.00 -16.18
C LEU A 231 -35.63 3.24 -15.43
N ASP A 232 -36.80 3.15 -14.82
CA ASP A 232 -37.40 4.19 -13.99
C ASP A 232 -36.66 4.47 -12.70
N LEU A 233 -35.83 3.55 -12.26
CA LEU A 233 -35.00 3.67 -11.06
C LEU A 233 -33.58 4.18 -11.35
N GLU A 234 -33.14 4.12 -12.62
CA GLU A 234 -31.80 4.55 -13.07
C GLU A 234 -30.67 3.96 -12.23
N LEU A 235 -30.67 2.63 -12.04
CA LEU A 235 -29.76 1.91 -11.17
C LEU A 235 -28.78 1.04 -11.95
N VAL A 236 -27.60 0.85 -11.37
CA VAL A 236 -26.60 -0.12 -11.82
C VAL A 236 -26.15 -0.97 -10.65
N ALA A 237 -26.11 -2.29 -10.86
CA ALA A 237 -25.57 -3.25 -9.90
C ALA A 237 -24.10 -3.55 -10.23
N ILE A 238 -23.20 -3.49 -9.23
CA ILE A 238 -21.79 -3.77 -9.39
C ILE A 238 -21.38 -4.72 -8.26
N GLN A 239 -20.68 -5.80 -8.57
CA GLN A 239 -20.11 -6.64 -7.53
C GLN A 239 -19.10 -5.83 -6.71
N GLU A 240 -19.12 -5.97 -5.39
CA GLU A 240 -18.24 -5.20 -4.51
C GLU A 240 -16.75 -5.46 -4.82
N THR A 241 -16.39 -6.70 -5.15
CA THR A 241 -15.04 -7.07 -5.61
C THR A 241 -14.64 -6.38 -6.91
N GLU A 242 -15.56 -6.20 -7.85
CA GLU A 242 -15.32 -5.48 -9.10
C GLU A 242 -15.12 -3.99 -8.84
N TYR A 243 -15.95 -3.38 -8.00
CA TYR A 243 -15.80 -1.98 -7.59
C TYR A 243 -14.43 -1.69 -7.02
N TYR A 244 -13.96 -2.47 -6.02
CA TYR A 244 -12.64 -2.26 -5.43
C TYR A 244 -11.49 -2.62 -6.38
N THR A 245 -11.70 -3.52 -7.33
CA THR A 245 -10.74 -3.81 -8.41
C THR A 245 -10.60 -2.62 -9.37
N LYS A 246 -11.71 -2.00 -9.79
CA LYS A 246 -11.72 -0.77 -10.59
C LYS A 246 -11.03 0.36 -9.83
N LEU A 247 -11.34 0.53 -8.55
CA LEU A 247 -10.71 1.52 -7.69
C LEU A 247 -9.19 1.27 -7.57
N SER A 248 -8.76 0.02 -7.42
CA SER A 248 -7.33 -0.35 -7.47
C SER A 248 -6.68 0.03 -8.80
N THR A 249 -7.41 -0.06 -9.90
CA THR A 249 -6.93 0.32 -11.23
C THR A 249 -6.78 1.83 -11.36
N PHE A 250 -7.70 2.61 -10.78
CA PHE A 250 -7.60 4.07 -10.72
C PHE A 250 -6.32 4.54 -10.04
N TYR A 251 -5.86 3.84 -9.00
CA TYR A 251 -4.58 4.14 -8.33
C TYR A 251 -3.34 3.57 -9.03
N LYS A 252 -3.48 2.89 -10.15
CA LYS A 252 -2.37 2.33 -10.94
C LYS A 252 -1.31 3.38 -11.35
N PRO A 253 -1.67 4.61 -11.81
CA PRO A 253 -0.66 5.64 -12.13
C PRO A 253 0.21 6.01 -10.93
N ILE A 254 -0.36 6.14 -9.73
CA ILE A 254 0.40 6.48 -8.51
C ILE A 254 1.41 5.37 -8.19
N ARG A 255 1.01 4.10 -8.34
CA ARG A 255 1.91 2.95 -8.17
C ARG A 255 3.04 2.95 -9.21
N TRP A 256 2.73 3.30 -10.46
CA TRP A 256 3.74 3.44 -11.49
C TRP A 256 4.73 4.58 -11.20
N MET A 257 4.24 5.72 -10.71
CA MET A 257 5.13 6.82 -10.29
C MET A 257 6.11 6.37 -9.20
N ALA A 258 5.66 5.62 -8.20
CA ALA A 258 6.55 5.09 -7.16
C ALA A 258 7.67 4.21 -7.75
N TRP A 259 7.33 3.33 -8.72
CA TRP A 259 8.31 2.49 -9.42
C TRP A 259 9.26 3.30 -10.30
N ILE A 260 8.75 4.30 -11.03
CA ILE A 260 9.57 5.20 -11.86
C ILE A 260 10.56 5.98 -10.98
N CYS A 261 10.11 6.53 -9.86
CA CYS A 261 11.00 7.22 -8.92
C CYS A 261 12.07 6.26 -8.35
N ALA A 262 11.68 5.06 -7.92
CA ALA A 262 12.63 4.06 -7.44
C ALA A 262 13.65 3.69 -8.52
N PHE A 263 13.23 3.53 -9.77
CA PHE A 263 14.09 3.21 -10.89
C PHE A 263 15.08 4.36 -11.22
N LEU A 264 14.60 5.60 -11.29
CA LEU A 264 15.45 6.76 -11.59
C LEU A 264 16.50 6.99 -10.50
N LEU A 265 16.10 6.86 -9.23
CA LEU A 265 17.01 6.96 -8.10
C LEU A 265 18.01 5.80 -8.08
N SER A 266 17.58 4.59 -8.49
CA SER A 266 18.48 3.43 -8.64
C SER A 266 19.54 3.65 -9.71
N ILE A 267 19.17 4.26 -10.83
CA ILE A 267 20.13 4.65 -11.88
C ILE A 267 21.14 5.66 -11.34
N GLY A 268 20.70 6.71 -10.65
CA GLY A 268 21.59 7.69 -10.04
C GLY A 268 22.58 7.07 -9.06
N ALA A 269 22.10 6.19 -8.18
CA ALA A 269 22.94 5.47 -7.25
C ALA A 269 23.88 4.48 -7.93
N LEU A 270 23.47 3.84 -9.04
CA LEU A 270 24.31 2.97 -9.86
C LEU A 270 25.50 3.76 -10.44
N PHE A 271 25.29 4.94 -11.00
CA PHE A 271 26.38 5.79 -11.51
C PHE A 271 27.33 6.24 -10.40
N GLY A 272 26.81 6.62 -9.23
CA GLY A 272 27.63 6.93 -8.06
C GLY A 272 28.48 5.72 -7.61
N GLY A 273 27.87 4.54 -7.57
CA GLY A 273 28.54 3.28 -7.27
C GLY A 273 29.60 2.89 -8.30
N LEU A 274 29.30 3.04 -9.59
CA LEU A 274 30.26 2.84 -10.68
C LEU A 274 31.51 3.72 -10.50
N ASN A 275 31.33 5.01 -10.23
CA ASN A 275 32.42 5.93 -10.03
C ASN A 275 33.31 5.53 -8.82
N ALA A 276 32.70 5.14 -7.72
CA ALA A 276 33.40 4.65 -6.52
C ALA A 276 34.16 3.34 -6.80
N LEU A 277 33.55 2.41 -7.56
CA LEU A 277 34.21 1.16 -7.95
C LEU A 277 35.36 1.39 -8.95
N TYR A 278 35.19 2.31 -9.89
CA TYR A 278 36.31 2.73 -10.79
C TYR A 278 37.49 3.25 -9.97
N ALA A 279 37.27 4.16 -9.03
CA ALA A 279 38.30 4.68 -8.17
C ALA A 279 38.96 3.56 -7.32
N SER A 280 38.17 2.65 -6.77
CA SER A 280 38.64 1.52 -5.99
C SER A 280 39.50 0.56 -6.79
N PHE A 281 39.07 0.16 -7.98
CA PHE A 281 39.76 -0.82 -8.82
C PHE A 281 40.98 -0.22 -9.52
N SER A 282 40.89 1.05 -10.00
CA SER A 282 42.00 1.76 -10.63
C SER A 282 43.20 1.90 -9.70
N SER A 283 42.96 2.18 -8.42
CA SER A 283 44.05 2.28 -7.41
C SER A 283 44.73 0.94 -7.09
N ARG A 284 44.28 -0.17 -7.64
CA ARG A 284 44.76 -1.55 -7.47
C ARG A 284 45.28 -2.18 -8.75
N ILE A 285 45.44 -1.41 -9.85
CA ILE A 285 45.85 -1.94 -11.16
C ILE A 285 47.20 -2.67 -11.05
N GLN A 286 48.19 -2.16 -10.26
CA GLN A 286 49.46 -2.81 -10.06
C GLN A 286 49.33 -4.16 -9.32
N GLU A 287 48.43 -4.26 -8.34
CA GLU A 287 48.15 -5.52 -7.64
C GLU A 287 47.60 -6.56 -8.64
N PHE A 288 46.69 -6.13 -9.55
CA PHE A 288 46.13 -7.02 -10.57
C PHE A 288 47.20 -7.44 -11.61
N GLY A 289 48.12 -6.55 -11.98
CA GLY A 289 49.27 -6.89 -12.80
C GLY A 289 50.20 -7.95 -12.16
N ALA A 290 50.49 -7.76 -10.88
CA ALA A 290 51.33 -8.73 -10.11
C ALA A 290 50.63 -10.12 -10.05
N ILE A 291 49.34 -10.17 -9.80
CA ILE A 291 48.56 -11.42 -9.75
C ILE A 291 48.56 -12.10 -11.13
N GLN A 292 48.46 -11.32 -12.22
CA GLN A 292 48.54 -11.87 -13.60
C GLN A 292 49.97 -12.37 -13.88
N ALA A 293 51.00 -11.71 -13.42
CA ALA A 293 52.39 -12.15 -13.60
C ALA A 293 52.71 -13.47 -12.90
N ILE A 294 52.04 -13.79 -11.79
CA ILE A 294 52.12 -15.09 -11.09
C ILE A 294 51.33 -16.20 -11.81
N GLY A 295 50.59 -15.87 -12.93
CA GLY A 295 49.91 -16.83 -13.74
C GLY A 295 48.40 -16.94 -13.56
N PHE A 296 47.76 -16.04 -12.85
CA PHE A 296 46.32 -16.02 -12.73
C PHE A 296 45.67 -15.43 -14.00
N ASN A 297 44.67 -16.15 -14.54
CA ASN A 297 43.92 -15.71 -15.72
C ASN A 297 43.04 -14.49 -15.37
N ARG A 298 42.94 -13.51 -16.32
CA ARG A 298 42.11 -12.30 -16.22
C ARG A 298 40.66 -12.59 -15.80
N TRP A 299 40.06 -13.67 -16.32
CA TRP A 299 38.69 -14.08 -15.94
C TRP A 299 38.55 -14.45 -14.46
N LYS A 300 39.59 -15.04 -13.86
CA LYS A 300 39.54 -15.36 -12.41
C LYS A 300 39.62 -14.09 -11.54
N ILE A 301 40.36 -13.09 -11.99
CA ILE A 301 40.45 -11.81 -11.32
C ILE A 301 39.14 -11.04 -11.49
N LEU A 302 38.58 -11.00 -12.72
CA LEU A 302 37.29 -10.40 -13.00
C LEU A 302 36.19 -10.97 -12.08
N PHE A 303 36.13 -12.30 -12.00
CA PHE A 303 35.15 -12.97 -11.14
C PHE A 303 35.33 -12.59 -9.66
N SER A 304 36.58 -12.49 -9.19
CA SER A 304 36.87 -12.05 -7.82
C SER A 304 36.40 -10.63 -7.54
N LEU A 305 36.53 -9.70 -8.50
CA LEU A 305 36.07 -8.31 -8.37
C LEU A 305 34.54 -8.21 -8.39
N ILE A 306 33.88 -9.02 -9.23
CA ILE A 306 32.41 -9.10 -9.24
C ILE A 306 31.91 -9.67 -7.91
N VAL A 307 32.56 -10.68 -7.35
CA VAL A 307 32.20 -11.21 -6.03
C VAL A 307 32.40 -10.16 -4.95
N GLU A 308 33.50 -9.40 -4.98
CA GLU A 308 33.78 -8.30 -4.03
C GLU A 308 32.65 -7.24 -4.08
N SER A 309 32.25 -6.77 -5.28
CA SER A 309 31.16 -5.80 -5.44
C SER A 309 29.79 -6.41 -5.09
N SER A 310 29.56 -7.68 -5.34
CA SER A 310 28.31 -8.36 -4.94
C SER A 310 28.16 -8.49 -3.43
N ILE A 311 29.27 -8.72 -2.72
CA ILE A 311 29.27 -8.74 -1.25
C ILE A 311 28.90 -7.36 -0.69
N THR A 312 29.44 -6.27 -1.24
CA THR A 312 29.05 -4.90 -0.81
C THR A 312 27.57 -4.63 -1.05
N GLY A 313 27.03 -5.06 -2.19
CA GLY A 313 25.59 -4.98 -2.51
C GLY A 313 24.73 -5.77 -1.53
N LEU A 314 25.14 -6.99 -1.18
CA LEU A 314 24.43 -7.81 -0.18
C LEU A 314 24.50 -7.24 1.23
N ILE A 315 25.63 -6.68 1.64
CA ILE A 315 25.75 -6.01 2.94
C ILE A 315 24.81 -4.79 2.99
N GLY A 316 24.75 -3.99 1.91
CA GLY A 316 23.78 -2.91 1.78
C GLY A 316 22.33 -3.39 1.87
N SER A 317 22.01 -4.53 1.26
CA SER A 317 20.67 -5.14 1.37
C SER A 317 20.36 -5.60 2.81
N LEU A 318 21.32 -6.16 3.53
CA LEU A 318 21.14 -6.56 4.93
C LEU A 318 20.91 -5.35 5.84
N LEU A 319 21.62 -4.24 5.61
CA LEU A 319 21.36 -3.00 6.33
C LEU A 319 19.98 -2.42 6.00
N ALA A 320 19.59 -2.41 4.72
CA ALA A 320 18.25 -2.02 4.30
C ALA A 320 17.17 -2.88 4.97
N PHE A 321 17.38 -4.20 5.03
CA PHE A 321 16.50 -5.13 5.73
C PHE A 321 16.36 -4.77 7.22
N GLY A 322 17.47 -4.50 7.90
CA GLY A 322 17.46 -4.05 9.31
C GLY A 322 16.63 -2.78 9.51
N ILE A 323 16.83 -1.76 8.65
CA ILE A 323 16.07 -0.50 8.70
C ILE A 323 14.57 -0.76 8.45
N VAL A 324 14.24 -1.58 7.46
CA VAL A 324 12.86 -1.93 7.12
C VAL A 324 12.16 -2.59 8.30
N VAL A 325 12.76 -3.61 8.90
CA VAL A 325 12.15 -4.36 10.01
C VAL A 325 12.04 -3.53 11.28
N LEU A 326 13.04 -2.70 11.58
CA LEU A 326 13.07 -1.92 12.83
C LEU A 326 12.26 -0.62 12.74
N ILE A 327 12.18 0.00 11.56
CA ILE A 327 11.64 1.35 11.41
C ILE A 327 10.38 1.37 10.54
N LEU A 328 10.40 0.70 9.38
CA LEU A 328 9.35 0.83 8.36
C LEU A 328 8.21 -0.18 8.49
N GLN A 329 8.42 -1.31 9.16
CA GLN A 329 7.38 -2.33 9.35
C GLN A 329 6.20 -1.76 10.15
N GLY A 330 5.01 -1.89 9.59
CA GLY A 330 3.78 -1.41 10.24
C GLY A 330 3.53 0.10 10.12
N ILE A 331 4.39 0.85 9.41
CA ILE A 331 4.08 2.25 9.11
C ILE A 331 2.81 2.31 8.27
N THR A 332 1.94 3.23 8.65
CA THR A 332 0.66 3.49 7.98
C THR A 332 0.76 4.71 7.08
N VAL A 333 0.32 4.57 5.85
CA VAL A 333 0.28 5.65 4.86
C VAL A 333 -1.17 6.00 4.58
N PRO A 334 -1.64 7.20 4.99
CA PRO A 334 -3.01 7.64 4.70
C PRO A 334 -3.16 8.03 3.23
N PHE A 335 -4.27 7.59 2.63
CA PHE A 335 -4.70 7.94 1.28
C PHE A 335 -6.15 8.45 1.31
N SER A 336 -6.62 8.97 0.18
CA SER A 336 -8.01 9.47 0.07
C SER A 336 -9.06 8.45 0.54
N ILE A 337 -8.92 7.19 0.15
CA ILE A 337 -9.89 6.13 0.41
C ILE A 337 -9.65 5.32 1.69
N GLY A 338 -8.53 5.50 2.38
CA GLY A 338 -8.23 4.69 3.57
C GLY A 338 -6.78 4.79 4.00
N VAL A 339 -6.34 3.83 4.79
CA VAL A 339 -4.97 3.73 5.31
C VAL A 339 -4.36 2.42 4.84
N PHE A 340 -3.16 2.50 4.26
CA PHE A 340 -2.40 1.33 3.86
C PHE A 340 -1.26 1.08 4.84
N VAL A 341 -1.16 -0.15 5.32
CA VAL A 341 -0.11 -0.56 6.26
C VAL A 341 1.02 -1.19 5.47
N LEU A 342 2.23 -0.63 5.57
CA LEU A 342 3.41 -1.19 4.94
C LEU A 342 3.79 -2.51 5.62
N ASN A 343 3.70 -3.59 4.86
CA ASN A 343 4.08 -4.94 5.29
C ASN A 343 5.16 -5.49 4.37
N PHE A 344 6.31 -5.84 4.95
CA PHE A 344 7.44 -6.37 4.21
C PHE A 344 7.43 -7.90 4.28
N THR A 345 6.75 -8.50 3.29
CA THR A 345 6.67 -9.95 3.15
C THR A 345 8.01 -10.55 2.75
N GLN A 346 8.17 -11.87 2.92
CA GLN A 346 9.39 -12.59 2.51
C GLN A 346 9.74 -12.37 1.02
N ILE A 347 8.72 -12.24 0.16
CA ILE A 347 8.91 -11.96 -1.27
C ILE A 347 9.55 -10.59 -1.48
N ILE A 348 9.12 -9.56 -0.75
CA ILE A 348 9.68 -8.20 -0.84
C ILE A 348 11.12 -8.18 -0.32
N LEU A 349 11.40 -8.93 0.74
CA LEU A 349 12.76 -9.08 1.27
C LEU A 349 13.68 -9.81 0.29
N ALA A 350 13.22 -10.87 -0.35
CA ALA A 350 13.94 -11.57 -1.41
C ALA A 350 14.21 -10.67 -2.62
N LEU A 351 13.22 -9.84 -3.01
CA LEU A 351 13.37 -8.83 -4.07
C LEU A 351 14.45 -7.80 -3.70
N GLY A 352 14.49 -7.35 -2.45
CA GLY A 352 15.54 -6.46 -1.95
C GLY A 352 16.94 -7.09 -2.02
N ALA A 353 17.09 -8.32 -1.56
CA ALA A 353 18.36 -9.06 -1.65
C ALA A 353 18.80 -9.27 -3.10
N GLY A 354 17.86 -9.65 -3.98
CA GLY A 354 18.09 -9.76 -5.42
C GLY A 354 18.55 -8.45 -6.06
N THR A 355 17.92 -7.32 -5.68
CA THR A 355 18.28 -5.99 -6.16
C THR A 355 19.72 -5.63 -5.76
N GLY A 356 20.13 -5.84 -4.51
CA GLY A 356 21.50 -5.56 -4.08
C GLY A 356 22.54 -6.44 -4.77
N LEU A 357 22.21 -7.71 -5.00
CA LEU A 357 23.08 -8.61 -5.75
C LEU A 357 23.24 -8.16 -7.21
N VAL A 358 22.14 -7.79 -7.88
CA VAL A 358 22.13 -7.29 -9.26
C VAL A 358 22.93 -5.99 -9.36
N LEU A 359 22.76 -5.06 -8.40
CA LEU A 359 23.54 -3.82 -8.36
C LEU A 359 25.03 -4.10 -8.18
N GLY A 360 25.41 -5.05 -7.33
CA GLY A 360 26.80 -5.45 -7.14
C GLY A 360 27.41 -6.05 -8.42
N VAL A 361 26.68 -6.93 -9.12
CA VAL A 361 27.16 -7.54 -10.37
C VAL A 361 27.23 -6.52 -11.49
N ILE A 362 26.14 -5.78 -11.77
CA ILE A 362 26.09 -4.80 -12.87
C ILE A 362 27.01 -3.63 -12.59
N GLY A 363 27.05 -3.14 -11.33
CA GLY A 363 27.94 -2.06 -10.93
C GLY A 363 29.43 -2.45 -10.95
N GLY A 364 29.76 -3.71 -10.64
CA GLY A 364 31.15 -4.19 -10.61
C GLY A 364 31.73 -4.53 -11.99
N LEU A 365 30.90 -4.96 -12.93
CA LEU A 365 31.35 -5.51 -14.20
C LEU A 365 32.09 -4.50 -15.11
N PRO A 366 31.57 -3.26 -15.38
CA PRO A 366 32.28 -2.30 -16.23
C PRO A 366 33.62 -1.83 -15.66
N PRO A 367 33.74 -1.43 -14.36
CA PRO A 367 35.02 -1.03 -13.78
C PRO A 367 36.03 -2.19 -13.77
N ALA A 368 35.61 -3.39 -13.37
CA ALA A 368 36.49 -4.56 -13.36
C ALA A 368 37.02 -4.91 -14.76
N TRP A 369 36.14 -4.87 -15.77
CA TRP A 369 36.53 -5.11 -17.14
C TRP A 369 37.55 -4.09 -17.66
N ASN A 370 37.32 -2.81 -17.42
CA ASN A 370 38.20 -1.73 -17.86
C ASN A 370 39.57 -1.78 -17.18
N CYS A 371 39.62 -2.11 -15.88
CA CYS A 371 40.89 -2.21 -15.16
C CYS A 371 41.75 -3.44 -15.55
N LEU A 372 41.14 -4.45 -16.20
CA LEU A 372 41.83 -5.65 -16.67
C LEU A 372 42.17 -5.61 -18.17
N ARG A 373 41.76 -4.58 -18.92
CA ARG A 373 42.07 -4.40 -20.33
C ARG A 373 43.56 -4.09 -20.64
N PRO A 374 44.28 -3.27 -19.85
CA PRO A 374 45.65 -2.92 -20.16
C PRO A 374 46.57 -4.14 -20.21
N SER A 375 47.64 -4.04 -21.01
CA SER A 375 48.65 -5.09 -21.12
C SER A 375 49.46 -5.23 -19.82
N LEU A 376 50.04 -6.42 -19.60
CA LEU A 376 50.80 -6.71 -18.39
C LEU A 376 51.96 -5.72 -18.14
N PRO A 377 52.74 -5.28 -19.19
CA PRO A 377 53.77 -4.27 -19.03
C PRO A 377 53.20 -2.89 -18.62
N GLU A 378 52.01 -2.51 -19.15
CA GLU A 378 51.37 -1.25 -18.80
C GLU A 378 50.84 -1.24 -17.39
N THR A 379 50.27 -2.35 -16.91
CA THR A 379 49.77 -2.47 -15.54
C THR A 379 50.87 -2.42 -14.49
N LEU A 380 52.05 -2.95 -14.79
CA LEU A 380 53.20 -2.89 -13.90
C LEU A 380 53.90 -1.53 -13.89
N ARG A 381 53.73 -0.71 -14.94
CA ARG A 381 54.30 0.64 -15.05
C ARG A 381 53.34 1.74 -14.63
N ALA A 382 52.07 1.42 -14.41
CA ALA A 382 51.07 2.40 -13.95
C ALA A 382 51.46 2.92 -12.55
N ALA A 383 51.98 4.16 -12.53
CA ALA A 383 52.42 4.83 -11.27
C ALA A 383 51.20 5.57 -10.67
#